data_4c3ea883490d9e80df9ebddd6e368c75
#
_entry.id   4c3ea883490d9e80df9ebddd6e368c75
#
_cell.length_a   1.000
_cell.length_b   1.000
_cell.length_c   1.000
_cell.angle_alpha   90.00
_cell.angle_beta   90.00
_cell.angle_gamma   90.00
#
_symmetry.space_group_name_H-M   'P 1'
#
loop_
_entity.id
_entity.type
_entity.pdbx_description
1 polymer ?
#
loop_
_entity_poly.entity_id
_entity_poly.type
_entity_poly.pdbx_seq_one_letter_code
_entity_poly.pdbx_strand_id
1 'polypeptide(L)'
;MLAVPKDSPITSLSGLNDTTKLGVQVGSASAMLLERRDVPVSTFGFQKDALDSVAKGEVAAATVTPTAAEYYIAQHPEPPLRLVAMDDNDAGLQWNVAVGLVHPDAARRNAINAALDTLRSDGTITRIYAPYGVSLEPPR
;
A
#
# COMPACT_ATOMS: atom_id res chain seq x y z
N MET A 1 -0.43 4.45 -1.44
CA MET A 1 0.15 4.84 -2.73
C MET A 1 -0.84 4.58 -3.86
N LEU A 2 -0.63 5.18 -5.04
CA LEU A 2 -1.33 4.82 -6.28
C LEU A 2 -0.43 3.90 -7.10
N ALA A 3 -0.96 2.78 -7.56
CA ALA A 3 -0.37 1.99 -8.64
C ALA A 3 -0.95 2.46 -9.96
N VAL A 4 -0.09 2.77 -10.91
CA VAL A 4 -0.46 3.26 -12.25
C VAL A 4 0.33 2.52 -13.33
N PRO A 5 -0.13 2.45 -14.58
CA PRO A 5 0.72 2.03 -15.70
C PRO A 5 2.00 2.86 -15.76
N LYS A 6 3.11 2.27 -16.16
CA LYS A 6 4.42 2.94 -16.19
C LYS A 6 4.39 4.26 -16.96
N ASP A 7 3.70 4.27 -18.10
CA ASP A 7 3.60 5.41 -19.00
C ASP A 7 2.42 6.35 -18.70
N SER A 8 1.70 6.10 -17.60
CA SER A 8 0.57 6.95 -17.19
C SER A 8 1.05 8.37 -16.84
N PRO A 9 0.31 9.42 -17.24
CA PRO A 9 0.61 10.80 -16.85
C PRO A 9 0.27 11.10 -15.37
N ILE A 10 -0.38 10.18 -14.66
CA ILE A 10 -0.81 10.38 -13.27
C ILE A 10 0.43 10.41 -12.37
N THR A 11 0.65 11.54 -11.70
CA THR A 11 1.78 11.77 -10.77
C THR A 11 1.33 12.04 -9.33
N SER A 12 0.01 12.21 -9.12
CA SER A 12 -0.55 12.54 -7.82
C SER A 12 -2.04 12.22 -7.77
N LEU A 13 -2.63 12.20 -6.57
CA LEU A 13 -4.08 12.08 -6.41
C LEU A 13 -4.81 13.36 -6.89
N SER A 14 -4.22 14.52 -6.62
CA SER A 14 -4.76 15.82 -7.02
C SER A 14 -4.75 16.06 -8.53
N GLY A 15 -3.93 15.32 -9.27
CA GLY A 15 -3.87 15.36 -10.73
C GLY A 15 -4.95 14.52 -11.45
N LEU A 16 -5.81 13.85 -10.71
CA LEU A 16 -6.91 13.08 -11.28
C LEU A 16 -8.07 14.03 -11.68
N ASN A 17 -8.73 13.70 -12.78
CA ASN A 17 -9.95 14.40 -13.19
C ASN A 17 -11.20 13.64 -12.73
N ASP A 18 -12.35 14.30 -12.80
CA ASP A 18 -13.64 13.77 -12.35
C ASP A 18 -14.11 12.52 -13.09
N THR A 19 -13.47 12.18 -14.22
CA THR A 19 -13.77 10.97 -15.01
C THR A 19 -12.79 9.83 -14.75
N THR A 20 -11.73 10.08 -13.97
CA THR A 20 -10.70 9.08 -13.68
C THR A 20 -11.25 8.05 -12.68
N LYS A 21 -11.42 6.82 -13.14
CA LYS A 21 -11.89 5.72 -12.31
C LYS A 21 -10.75 5.04 -11.57
N LEU A 22 -10.84 5.01 -10.24
CA LEU A 22 -9.83 4.41 -9.36
C LEU A 22 -10.28 3.05 -8.84
N GLY A 23 -9.36 2.08 -8.84
CA GLY A 23 -9.53 0.82 -8.14
C GLY A 23 -9.25 0.98 -6.63
N VAL A 24 -10.13 0.45 -5.78
CA VAL A 24 -9.94 0.47 -4.32
C VAL A 24 -10.35 -0.87 -3.73
N GLN A 25 -9.68 -1.27 -2.65
CA GLN A 25 -10.15 -2.42 -1.88
C GLN A 25 -11.35 -2.00 -1.03
N VAL A 26 -12.42 -2.79 -1.05
CA VAL A 26 -13.63 -2.56 -0.25
C VAL A 26 -13.27 -2.45 1.24
N GLY A 27 -13.84 -1.46 1.93
CA GLY A 27 -13.61 -1.23 3.36
C GLY A 27 -12.21 -0.70 3.72
N SER A 28 -11.38 -0.34 2.73
CA SER A 28 -10.06 0.26 3.00
C SER A 28 -10.20 1.74 3.42
N ALA A 29 -9.19 2.25 4.12
CA ALA A 29 -9.13 3.67 4.49
C ALA A 29 -9.14 4.58 3.25
N SER A 30 -8.47 4.18 2.18
CA SER A 30 -8.48 4.92 0.92
C SER A 30 -9.85 4.91 0.25
N ALA A 31 -10.61 3.80 0.29
CA ALA A 31 -11.97 3.77 -0.23
C ALA A 31 -12.87 4.79 0.51
N MET A 32 -12.83 4.80 1.85
CA MET A 32 -13.59 5.76 2.66
C MET A 32 -13.17 7.23 2.43
N LEU A 33 -11.88 7.47 2.19
CA LEU A 33 -11.38 8.82 1.90
C LEU A 33 -11.90 9.31 0.55
N LEU A 34 -11.78 8.48 -0.49
CA LEU A 34 -12.16 8.83 -1.85
C LEU A 34 -13.68 9.01 -1.97
N GLU A 35 -14.47 8.18 -1.28
CA GLU A 35 -15.92 8.34 -1.18
C GLU A 35 -16.29 9.70 -0.58
N ARG A 36 -15.63 10.13 0.51
CA ARG A 36 -15.85 11.46 1.12
C ARG A 36 -15.48 12.63 0.21
N ARG A 37 -14.71 12.39 -0.83
CA ARG A 37 -14.26 13.39 -1.82
C ARG A 37 -14.98 13.28 -3.15
N ASP A 38 -16.02 12.46 -3.23
CA ASP A 38 -16.82 12.20 -4.43
C ASP A 38 -15.97 11.73 -5.63
N VAL A 39 -14.82 11.06 -5.38
CA VAL A 39 -13.97 10.52 -6.44
C VAL A 39 -14.57 9.21 -6.94
N PRO A 40 -14.76 9.03 -8.28
CA PRO A 40 -15.29 7.79 -8.83
C PRO A 40 -14.39 6.59 -8.54
N VAL A 41 -14.95 5.55 -7.92
CA VAL A 41 -14.20 4.33 -7.58
C VAL A 41 -14.84 3.06 -8.11
N SER A 42 -14.01 2.07 -8.42
CA SER A 42 -14.39 0.67 -8.57
C SER A 42 -13.88 -0.11 -7.36
N THR A 43 -14.76 -0.83 -6.68
CA THR A 43 -14.41 -1.60 -5.50
C THR A 43 -14.05 -3.03 -5.85
N PHE A 44 -12.99 -3.54 -5.23
CA PHE A 44 -12.47 -4.90 -5.38
C PHE A 44 -12.36 -5.60 -4.02
N GLY A 45 -12.46 -6.93 -4.00
CA GLY A 45 -12.32 -7.71 -2.78
C GLY A 45 -10.88 -7.65 -2.23
N PHE A 46 -9.89 -7.68 -3.11
CA PHE A 46 -8.47 -7.67 -2.76
C PHE A 46 -7.71 -6.63 -3.57
N GLN A 47 -6.57 -6.15 -3.03
CA GLN A 47 -5.70 -5.21 -3.73
C GLN A 47 -5.13 -5.82 -5.02
N LYS A 48 -4.89 -7.14 -5.04
CA LYS A 48 -4.45 -7.85 -6.24
C LYS A 48 -5.42 -7.66 -7.40
N ASP A 49 -6.72 -7.79 -7.15
CA ASP A 49 -7.74 -7.65 -8.22
C ASP A 49 -7.78 -6.22 -8.76
N ALA A 50 -7.59 -5.22 -7.88
CA ALA A 50 -7.47 -3.83 -8.30
C ALA A 50 -6.20 -3.60 -9.15
N LEU A 51 -5.07 -4.21 -8.81
CA LEU A 51 -3.83 -4.16 -9.59
C LEU A 51 -3.98 -4.86 -10.95
N ASP A 52 -4.64 -6.01 -10.99
CA ASP A 52 -4.96 -6.71 -12.24
C ASP A 52 -5.82 -5.82 -13.17
N SER A 53 -6.77 -5.08 -12.59
CA SER A 53 -7.64 -4.15 -13.33
C SER A 53 -6.87 -2.95 -13.89
N VAL A 54 -5.87 -2.43 -13.17
CA VAL A 54 -4.93 -1.42 -13.70
C VAL A 54 -4.11 -1.99 -14.86
N ALA A 55 -3.55 -3.18 -14.69
CA ALA A 55 -2.75 -3.85 -15.72
C ALA A 55 -3.54 -4.11 -17.01
N LYS A 56 -4.85 -4.37 -16.90
CA LYS A 56 -5.77 -4.54 -18.05
C LYS A 56 -6.30 -3.22 -18.62
N GLY A 57 -6.04 -2.09 -17.99
CA GLY A 57 -6.56 -0.79 -18.42
C GLY A 57 -8.05 -0.56 -18.10
N GLU A 58 -8.65 -1.36 -17.22
CA GLU A 58 -10.06 -1.24 -16.81
C GLU A 58 -10.27 -0.07 -15.82
N VAL A 59 -9.25 0.25 -15.03
CA VAL A 59 -9.15 1.43 -14.19
C VAL A 59 -7.84 2.16 -14.45
N ALA A 60 -7.82 3.47 -14.26
CA ALA A 60 -6.64 4.29 -14.56
C ALA A 60 -5.52 4.15 -13.51
N ALA A 61 -5.90 3.90 -12.27
CA ALA A 61 -5.00 3.68 -11.14
C ALA A 61 -5.71 2.86 -10.05
N ALA A 62 -4.94 2.34 -9.08
CA ALA A 62 -5.49 1.71 -7.90
C ALA A 62 -4.78 2.21 -6.63
N THR A 63 -5.55 2.40 -5.55
CA THR A 63 -4.98 2.67 -4.23
C THR A 63 -4.55 1.37 -3.59
N VAL A 64 -3.30 1.30 -3.18
CA VAL A 64 -2.67 0.07 -2.66
C VAL A 64 -1.71 0.38 -1.53
N THR A 65 -1.43 -0.61 -0.71
CA THR A 65 -0.29 -0.55 0.20
C THR A 65 1.01 -0.73 -0.59
N PRO A 66 2.11 -0.05 -0.23
CA PRO A 66 3.41 -0.24 -0.91
C PRO A 66 3.80 -1.70 -1.00
N THR A 67 3.73 -2.42 0.11
CA THR A 67 4.11 -3.83 0.21
C THR A 67 3.35 -4.74 -0.76
N ALA A 68 2.02 -4.57 -0.86
CA ALA A 68 1.21 -5.36 -1.79
C ALA A 68 1.53 -5.06 -3.26
N ALA A 69 1.77 -3.78 -3.56
CA ALA A 69 2.09 -3.35 -4.92
C ALA A 69 3.50 -3.78 -5.35
N GLU A 70 4.51 -3.62 -4.49
CA GLU A 70 5.89 -4.05 -4.76
C GLU A 70 5.94 -5.57 -5.00
N TYR A 71 5.27 -6.35 -4.15
CA TYR A 71 5.16 -7.80 -4.34
C TYR A 71 4.48 -8.14 -5.67
N TYR A 72 3.36 -7.47 -5.99
CA TYR A 72 2.66 -7.70 -7.26
C TYR A 72 3.55 -7.38 -8.46
N ILE A 73 4.23 -6.23 -8.47
CA ILE A 73 5.11 -5.80 -9.56
C ILE A 73 6.28 -6.78 -9.73
N ALA A 74 6.86 -7.27 -8.64
CA ALA A 74 7.94 -8.25 -8.69
C ALA A 74 7.50 -9.59 -9.31
N GLN A 75 6.24 -9.99 -9.13
CA GLN A 75 5.68 -11.21 -9.71
C GLN A 75 5.12 -11.02 -11.14
N HIS A 76 4.77 -9.79 -11.52
CA HIS A 76 4.11 -9.45 -12.79
C HIS A 76 4.85 -8.27 -13.45
N PRO A 77 6.01 -8.52 -14.09
CA PRO A 77 6.79 -7.44 -14.71
C PRO A 77 6.13 -6.83 -15.94
N GLU A 78 5.16 -7.54 -16.54
CA GLU A 78 4.43 -7.09 -17.72
C GLU A 78 2.90 -7.22 -17.53
N PRO A 79 2.11 -6.19 -17.87
CA PRO A 79 2.55 -4.84 -18.26
C PRO A 79 3.14 -4.09 -17.04
N PRO A 80 4.16 -3.22 -17.26
CA PRO A 80 4.87 -2.58 -16.16
C PRO A 80 4.00 -1.54 -15.44
N LEU A 81 3.92 -1.67 -14.11
CA LEU A 81 3.30 -0.69 -13.23
C LEU A 81 4.37 0.10 -12.47
N ARG A 82 4.00 1.29 -12.02
CA ARG A 82 4.81 2.09 -11.10
C ARG A 82 3.96 2.62 -9.95
N LEU A 83 4.62 2.96 -8.85
CA LEU A 83 3.99 3.54 -7.68
C LEU A 83 4.16 5.07 -7.67
N VAL A 84 3.08 5.73 -7.31
CA VAL A 84 3.01 7.18 -7.14
C VAL A 84 2.59 7.47 -5.71
N ALA A 85 3.26 8.42 -5.06
CA ALA A 85 2.85 8.89 -3.75
C ALA A 85 1.45 9.51 -3.84
N MET A 86 0.62 9.27 -2.85
CA MET A 86 -0.59 10.07 -2.65
C MET A 86 -0.17 11.36 -1.96
N ASP A 87 -0.51 12.52 -2.55
CA ASP A 87 -0.16 13.87 -2.03
C ASP A 87 -0.88 14.20 -0.73
N ASP A 88 -1.44 13.21 -0.10
CA ASP A 88 -2.35 13.37 0.98
C ASP A 88 -1.61 13.25 2.31
N ASN A 89 -1.51 14.36 3.02
CA ASN A 89 -1.10 14.39 4.42
C ASN A 89 -2.21 13.88 5.36
N ASP A 90 -3.23 13.17 4.84
CA ASP A 90 -4.24 12.56 5.67
C ASP A 90 -3.60 11.48 6.55
N ALA A 91 -3.50 11.76 7.85
CA ALA A 91 -2.93 10.84 8.84
C ALA A 91 -3.65 9.47 8.84
N GLY A 92 -4.88 9.41 8.34
CA GLY A 92 -5.64 8.16 8.17
C GLY A 92 -5.10 7.22 7.08
N LEU A 93 -4.20 7.70 6.21
CA LEU A 93 -3.57 6.90 5.14
C LEU A 93 -2.15 6.41 5.49
N GLN A 94 -1.67 6.75 6.67
CA GLN A 94 -0.33 6.39 7.12
C GLN A 94 -0.39 5.77 8.51
N TRP A 95 0.09 4.55 8.65
CA TRP A 95 0.12 3.84 9.93
C TRP A 95 1.33 2.91 10.01
N ASN A 96 1.77 2.67 11.24
CA ASN A 96 2.75 1.64 11.53
C ASN A 96 2.06 0.28 11.67
N VAL A 97 2.69 -0.77 11.15
CA VAL A 97 2.29 -2.15 11.45
C VAL A 97 2.86 -2.53 12.82
N ALA A 98 2.04 -3.15 13.66
CA ALA A 98 2.42 -3.52 15.02
C ALA A 98 1.94 -4.93 15.36
N VAL A 99 2.60 -5.54 16.36
CA VAL A 99 2.14 -6.82 16.94
C VAL A 99 0.97 -6.55 17.88
N GLY A 100 -0.19 -7.16 17.59
CA GLY A 100 -1.34 -7.13 18.48
C GLY A 100 -1.17 -8.12 19.62
N LEU A 101 -1.39 -7.67 20.86
CA LEU A 101 -1.27 -8.48 22.06
C LEU A 101 -2.57 -8.42 22.86
N VAL A 102 -3.04 -9.58 23.35
CA VAL A 102 -4.19 -9.67 24.25
C VAL A 102 -3.68 -9.60 25.69
N HIS A 103 -4.09 -8.58 26.43
CA HIS A 103 -3.74 -8.34 27.84
C HIS A 103 -2.23 -8.47 28.14
N PRO A 104 -1.33 -7.74 27.45
CA PRO A 104 0.09 -7.85 27.70
C PRO A 104 0.46 -7.15 29.02
N ASP A 105 1.29 -7.79 29.83
CA ASP A 105 2.05 -7.09 30.85
C ASP A 105 3.19 -6.25 30.21
N ALA A 106 3.75 -5.33 30.99
CA ALA A 106 4.82 -4.46 30.53
C ALA A 106 6.10 -5.25 30.15
N ALA A 107 6.40 -6.33 30.87
CA ALA A 107 7.59 -7.14 30.62
C ALA A 107 7.52 -7.83 29.26
N ARG A 108 6.36 -8.44 28.92
CA ARG A 108 6.14 -9.09 27.64
C ARG A 108 6.19 -8.11 26.48
N ARG A 109 5.52 -6.96 26.61
CA ARG A 109 5.56 -5.90 25.58
C ARG A 109 7.00 -5.43 25.34
N ASN A 110 7.76 -5.15 26.39
CA ASN A 110 9.13 -4.68 26.27
C ASN A 110 10.05 -5.75 25.66
N ALA A 111 9.88 -7.03 25.99
CA ALA A 111 10.62 -8.12 25.39
C ALA A 111 10.36 -8.25 23.88
N ILE A 112 9.10 -8.13 23.45
CA ILE A 112 8.75 -8.15 22.02
C ILE A 112 9.34 -6.95 21.28
N ASN A 113 9.24 -5.74 21.85
CA ASN A 113 9.84 -4.55 21.25
C ASN A 113 11.35 -4.70 21.09
N ALA A 114 12.05 -5.15 22.14
CA ALA A 114 13.50 -5.39 22.08
C ALA A 114 13.88 -6.44 21.02
N ALA A 115 13.10 -7.50 20.89
CA ALA A 115 13.31 -8.49 19.83
C ALA A 115 13.11 -7.91 18.43
N LEU A 116 12.06 -7.12 18.21
CA LEU A 116 11.81 -6.44 16.94
C LEU A 116 12.92 -5.45 16.59
N ASP A 117 13.39 -4.68 17.57
CA ASP A 117 14.50 -3.74 17.38
C ASP A 117 15.80 -4.47 16.99
N THR A 118 16.08 -5.62 17.60
CA THR A 118 17.21 -6.48 17.22
C THR A 118 17.07 -6.97 15.79
N LEU A 119 15.91 -7.56 15.42
CA LEU A 119 15.66 -8.09 14.08
C LEU A 119 15.71 -7.03 12.98
N ARG A 120 15.40 -5.78 13.32
CA ARG A 120 15.53 -4.63 12.40
C ARG A 120 16.98 -4.20 12.28
N SER A 121 17.70 -4.05 13.40
CA SER A 121 19.07 -3.55 13.41
C SER A 121 20.08 -4.53 12.80
N ASP A 122 19.85 -5.84 12.92
CA ASP A 122 20.71 -6.88 12.34
C ASP A 122 20.35 -7.21 10.87
N GLY A 123 19.35 -6.51 10.30
CA GLY A 123 18.89 -6.68 8.92
C GLY A 123 18.09 -7.95 8.66
N THR A 124 17.69 -8.69 9.69
CA THR A 124 16.95 -9.95 9.52
C THR A 124 15.60 -9.71 8.84
N ILE A 125 14.85 -8.67 9.25
CA ILE A 125 13.56 -8.34 8.62
C ILE A 125 13.78 -8.01 7.14
N THR A 126 14.77 -7.20 6.81
CA THR A 126 15.11 -6.85 5.41
C THR A 126 15.42 -8.10 4.58
N ARG A 127 16.20 -9.05 5.13
CA ARG A 127 16.50 -10.31 4.44
C ARG A 127 15.26 -11.18 4.21
N ILE A 128 14.30 -11.16 5.13
CA ILE A 128 13.05 -11.93 4.98
C ILE A 128 12.19 -11.36 3.83
N TYR A 129 12.15 -10.04 3.69
CA TYR A 129 11.31 -9.39 2.68
C TYR A 129 11.94 -9.27 1.29
N ALA A 130 13.28 -9.25 1.21
CA ALA A 130 14.02 -9.09 -0.04
C ALA A 130 13.62 -10.10 -1.15
N PRO A 131 13.42 -11.41 -0.88
CA PRO A 131 13.00 -12.37 -1.91
C PRO A 131 11.61 -12.10 -2.50
N TYR A 132 10.79 -11.30 -1.81
CA TYR A 132 9.45 -10.91 -2.27
C TYR A 132 9.45 -9.60 -3.06
N GLY A 133 10.61 -8.98 -3.26
CA GLY A 133 10.73 -7.68 -3.93
C GLY A 133 10.18 -6.50 -3.12
N VAL A 134 10.03 -6.68 -1.80
CA VAL A 134 9.40 -5.68 -0.91
C VAL A 134 10.46 -4.90 -0.15
N SER A 135 10.39 -3.58 -0.21
CA SER A 135 11.14 -2.65 0.62
C SER A 135 10.41 -2.35 1.94
N LEU A 136 11.18 -2.10 2.99
CA LEU A 136 10.64 -1.78 4.30
C LEU A 136 11.03 -0.36 4.69
N GLU A 137 10.01 0.45 4.96
CA GLU A 137 10.19 1.77 5.57
C GLU A 137 10.32 1.62 7.09
N PRO A 138 11.20 2.40 7.74
CA PRO A 138 11.26 2.43 9.19
C PRO A 138 9.94 2.98 9.77
N PRO A 139 9.51 2.53 10.97
CA PRO A 139 8.38 3.12 11.65
C PRO A 139 8.59 4.61 11.90
N ARG A 140 7.52 5.36 11.80
CA ARG A 140 7.48 6.81 12.05
C ARG A 140 7.23 7.11 13.50
#